data_6144a7a7dbbdbe02fad9f0d2ff8221a9
#
_entry.id   6144a7a7dbbdbe02fad9f0d2ff8221a9
#
_cell.length_a   1.000
_cell.length_b   1.000
_cell.length_c   1.000
_cell.angle_alpha   90.00
_cell.angle_beta   90.00
_cell.angle_gamma   90.00
#
_symmetry.space_group_name_H-M   'P 1'
#
loop_
_entity.id
_entity.type
_entity.pdbx_description
1 polymer ?
#
loop_
_entity_poly.entity_id
_entity_poly.type
_entity_poly.pdbx_seq_one_letter_code
_entity_poly.pdbx_strand_id
1 'polypeptide(L)'
;MRSSFQSFRLSGLLFIGFAVLFLLGCKKQTAVEELQSPQVQKSDKPGHLKQTKTFSSEVPIKWLQMLLRVNQVPPATPGGDPARILSYGGVALYEAVVNGMPSYQTLYGQLTSMPAMPATEPGKAYHWPTCANAALAYMNKHFFTLATVSDANIASMDSLENALNTEYQAELNNTETFQRSKDFGRTVAERIFTWSTTDGSDHANDPYTPNGPPGSWTNTAPNPTGIAEPYWDNNRSFVPGVSIGTASPLPPTYSTDPNSAYYAMVKEVYDVSLTLTPEQTATALYYRDNPGYPQATNYISTFSQVMQVENPQLDFYALAYAKTGIAFAEAMINCRQIKYSLLQDRPTLYIRLVLGHSSWNPLIAMPPHPEFPSAHSQMAGAVTKVLTNIFGDNYHFTLHTYDYLGMAPRNYNSFEEMAVDIGKARVYGGLHYTYSCVEGRKQGERIATNVLNTLKFKK
;
A
#
# COMPACT_ATOMS: atom_id res chain seq x y z
N MET A 1 30.82 -46.93 44.49
CA MET A 1 32.29 -47.13 44.42
C MET A 1 32.79 -45.98 43.58
N ARG A 2 33.35 -44.96 44.20
CA ARG A 2 34.76 -44.66 44.44
C ARG A 2 35.53 -44.81 43.11
N SER A 3 36.32 -43.96 42.60
CA SER A 3 37.12 -42.76 42.99
C SER A 3 37.85 -42.33 41.74
N SER A 4 38.34 -41.23 41.49
CA SER A 4 38.99 -40.08 42.06
C SER A 4 39.98 -39.50 41.06
N PHE A 5 40.03 -38.19 41.01
CA PHE A 5 41.20 -37.29 40.89
C PHE A 5 42.40 -37.64 40.03
N GLN A 6 42.85 -36.82 39.12
CA GLN A 6 44.01 -36.00 39.39
C GLN A 6 44.29 -34.97 38.31
N SER A 7 44.54 -33.76 38.75
CA SER A 7 45.03 -32.58 38.04
C SER A 7 46.51 -32.70 37.70
N PHE A 8 46.94 -32.06 36.58
CA PHE A 8 48.32 -31.55 36.49
C PHE A 8 48.34 -30.23 35.70
N ARG A 9 48.92 -29.25 36.35
CA ARG A 9 49.34 -27.95 35.75
C ARG A 9 50.73 -28.18 35.12
N LEU A 10 51.06 -27.54 34.04
CA LEU A 10 52.27 -26.69 33.92
C LEU A 10 52.27 -25.83 32.66
N SER A 11 52.74 -24.65 32.88
CA SER A 11 53.03 -23.48 32.09
C SER A 11 53.95 -23.76 30.89
N GLY A 12 53.78 -22.92 29.84
CA GLY A 12 54.74 -22.73 28.77
C GLY A 12 54.37 -21.56 27.89
N LEU A 13 54.94 -20.40 28.19
CA LEU A 13 54.97 -19.25 27.25
C LEU A 13 55.76 -19.63 26.01
N LEU A 14 55.32 -19.23 24.85
CA LEU A 14 56.19 -18.71 23.79
C LEU A 14 55.41 -17.86 22.79
N PHE A 15 55.97 -16.70 22.56
CA PHE A 15 55.67 -15.65 21.56
C PHE A 15 55.73 -16.20 20.12
N ILE A 16 55.00 -15.56 19.20
CA ILE A 16 55.40 -15.06 17.89
C ILE A 16 54.23 -15.10 16.92
N GLY A 17 54.00 -13.94 16.31
CA GLY A 17 53.66 -13.82 14.91
C GLY A 17 52.33 -13.18 14.58
N PHE A 18 52.26 -11.88 14.57
CA PHE A 18 51.26 -11.08 13.82
C PHE A 18 51.30 -11.46 12.34
N ALA A 19 50.21 -11.97 11.79
CA ALA A 19 49.95 -11.91 10.36
C ALA A 19 48.54 -11.38 10.20
N VAL A 20 48.46 -10.06 9.97
CA VAL A 20 47.24 -9.37 9.55
C VAL A 20 47.02 -9.71 8.08
N LEU A 21 46.07 -10.61 7.80
CA LEU A 21 45.50 -10.75 6.48
C LEU A 21 44.36 -9.76 6.31
N PHE A 22 44.63 -8.67 5.59
CA PHE A 22 43.60 -7.81 5.01
C PHE A 22 42.82 -8.57 3.97
N LEU A 23 41.64 -9.04 4.29
CA LEU A 23 40.63 -9.39 3.30
C LEU A 23 39.93 -8.11 2.87
N LEU A 24 40.35 -7.56 1.75
CA LEU A 24 39.63 -6.54 1.00
C LEU A 24 38.30 -7.15 0.47
N GLY A 25 37.24 -7.01 1.25
CA GLY A 25 35.91 -7.21 0.76
C GLY A 25 35.48 -5.98 -0.06
N CYS A 26 35.46 -6.11 -1.38
CA CYS A 26 34.82 -5.13 -2.23
C CYS A 26 33.32 -5.01 -1.88
N LYS A 27 32.96 -4.03 -1.05
CA LYS A 27 31.59 -3.53 -1.03
C LYS A 27 31.37 -2.74 -2.31
N LYS A 28 30.55 -3.27 -3.21
CA LYS A 28 29.92 -2.45 -4.23
C LYS A 28 29.04 -1.43 -3.53
N GLN A 29 29.52 -0.21 -3.50
CA GLN A 29 28.75 0.96 -3.11
C GLN A 29 27.72 1.22 -4.20
N THR A 30 26.48 0.74 -4.01
CA THR A 30 25.31 1.33 -4.68
C THR A 30 25.19 2.75 -4.12
N ALA A 31 25.11 3.72 -5.01
CA ALA A 31 24.92 5.11 -4.64
C ALA A 31 23.51 5.33 -4.06
N VAL A 32 23.37 4.95 -2.80
CA VAL A 32 22.41 5.55 -1.90
C VAL A 32 23.13 6.78 -1.38
N GLU A 33 22.73 7.98 -1.85
CA GLU A 33 23.17 9.20 -1.19
C GLU A 33 22.91 9.03 0.30
N GLU A 34 23.98 8.92 1.08
CA GLU A 34 23.94 8.83 2.55
C GLU A 34 23.13 10.01 3.08
N LEU A 35 21.88 9.74 3.46
CA LEU A 35 21.14 10.58 4.38
C LEU A 35 21.65 10.25 5.79
N GLN A 36 22.82 10.81 6.14
CA GLN A 36 23.30 10.81 7.52
C GLN A 36 22.24 11.50 8.38
N SER A 37 21.79 10.79 9.41
CA SER A 37 20.96 11.35 10.48
C SER A 37 21.72 12.51 11.14
N PRO A 38 21.27 13.76 11.00
CA PRO A 38 21.91 14.84 11.72
C PRO A 38 21.49 14.78 13.18
N GLN A 39 22.45 14.71 14.08
CA GLN A 39 22.22 15.01 15.49
C GLN A 39 21.55 16.39 15.60
N VAL A 40 20.46 16.43 16.36
CA VAL A 40 19.69 17.65 16.64
C VAL A 40 20.60 18.67 17.33
N GLN A 41 21.21 19.57 16.58
CA GLN A 41 21.76 20.79 17.13
C GLN A 41 20.62 21.79 17.29
N LYS A 42 20.27 22.10 18.53
CA LYS A 42 19.46 23.26 18.88
C LYS A 42 20.21 24.53 18.39
N SER A 43 19.72 25.10 17.28
CA SER A 43 20.17 26.43 16.88
C SER A 43 19.05 27.43 17.18
N ASP A 44 19.18 28.11 18.29
CA ASP A 44 18.40 29.30 18.66
C ASP A 44 18.89 30.51 17.84
N LYS A 45 18.47 30.59 16.58
CA LYS A 45 18.60 31.86 15.81
C LYS A 45 17.21 32.25 15.30
N PRO A 46 16.70 33.42 15.69
CA PRO A 46 15.46 33.93 15.14
C PRO A 46 15.67 34.27 13.65
N GLY A 47 14.87 33.66 12.77
CA GLY A 47 14.83 34.06 11.37
C GLY A 47 15.02 32.97 10.31
N HIS A 48 15.42 31.77 10.67
CA HIS A 48 15.46 30.66 9.69
C HIS A 48 14.18 29.84 9.75
N LEU A 49 13.45 29.81 8.63
CA LEU A 49 12.29 28.91 8.44
C LEU A 49 12.80 27.47 8.53
N LYS A 50 12.33 26.71 9.52
CA LYS A 50 12.68 25.28 9.65
C LYS A 50 12.18 24.51 8.43
N GLN A 51 13.04 23.69 7.83
CA GLN A 51 12.66 22.84 6.70
C GLN A 51 11.96 21.57 7.17
N THR A 52 11.08 21.02 6.35
CA THR A 52 10.33 19.79 6.64
C THR A 52 11.23 18.63 7.01
N LYS A 53 12.40 18.50 6.40
CA LYS A 53 13.41 17.46 6.68
C LYS A 53 14.01 17.50 8.09
N THR A 54 13.72 18.54 8.88
CA THR A 54 14.22 18.63 10.27
C THR A 54 13.23 18.06 11.29
N PHE A 55 12.08 17.60 10.84
CA PHE A 55 11.04 17.04 11.69
C PHE A 55 10.90 15.53 11.47
N SER A 56 10.56 14.81 12.54
CA SER A 56 10.29 13.38 12.48
C SER A 56 9.00 13.09 11.71
N SER A 57 8.86 11.86 11.26
CA SER A 57 7.63 11.34 10.63
C SER A 57 6.58 10.82 11.63
N GLU A 58 6.67 11.16 12.89
CA GLU A 58 5.77 10.69 13.94
C GLU A 58 4.29 10.93 13.59
N VAL A 59 3.97 12.11 13.09
CA VAL A 59 2.59 12.49 12.72
C VAL A 59 2.00 11.54 11.69
N PRO A 60 2.59 11.39 10.48
CA PRO A 60 2.01 10.50 9.49
C PRO A 60 2.05 9.03 9.90
N ILE A 61 3.02 8.59 10.69
CA ILE A 61 3.04 7.23 11.27
C ILE A 61 1.81 7.03 12.16
N LYS A 62 1.54 7.92 13.10
CA LYS A 62 0.38 7.83 14.00
C LYS A 62 -0.96 7.85 13.22
N TRP A 63 -1.08 8.70 12.23
CA TRP A 63 -2.31 8.77 11.42
C TRP A 63 -2.51 7.56 10.53
N LEU A 64 -1.45 6.98 9.96
CA LEU A 64 -1.57 5.76 9.18
C LEU A 64 -1.90 4.54 10.06
N GLN A 65 -1.34 4.46 11.26
CA GLN A 65 -1.73 3.46 12.26
C GLN A 65 -3.20 3.62 12.69
N MET A 66 -3.68 4.87 12.87
CA MET A 66 -5.08 5.16 13.13
C MET A 66 -5.97 4.66 12.00
N LEU A 67 -5.62 4.94 10.74
CA LEU A 67 -6.33 4.46 9.56
C LEU A 67 -6.45 2.93 9.56
N LEU A 68 -5.34 2.23 9.80
CA LEU A 68 -5.33 0.77 9.87
C LEU A 68 -6.23 0.26 11.00
N ARG A 69 -6.14 0.87 12.20
CA ARG A 69 -6.96 0.48 13.35
C ARG A 69 -8.46 0.69 13.10
N VAL A 70 -8.83 1.81 12.50
CA VAL A 70 -10.25 2.10 12.17
C VAL A 70 -10.80 1.07 11.19
N ASN A 71 -9.97 0.58 10.26
CA ASN A 71 -10.36 -0.46 9.32
C ASN A 71 -10.43 -1.88 9.90
N GLN A 72 -9.88 -2.12 11.11
CA GLN A 72 -9.92 -3.47 11.73
C GLN A 72 -11.28 -3.85 12.31
N VAL A 73 -12.11 -2.88 12.68
CA VAL A 73 -13.34 -3.13 13.42
C VAL A 73 -14.55 -3.19 12.47
N PRO A 74 -15.21 -4.35 12.29
CA PRO A 74 -16.49 -4.43 11.59
C PRO A 74 -17.60 -3.66 12.33
N PRO A 75 -18.56 -3.03 11.63
CA PRO A 75 -18.59 -2.96 10.18
C PRO A 75 -17.86 -1.71 9.67
N ALA A 76 -16.59 -1.79 9.48
CA ALA A 76 -15.99 -0.81 8.61
C ALA A 76 -16.45 -1.13 7.19
N THR A 77 -17.61 -0.64 6.80
CA THR A 77 -17.86 -0.36 5.41
C THR A 77 -17.07 0.91 5.17
N PRO A 78 -15.92 0.84 4.51
CA PRO A 78 -15.13 2.04 4.28
C PRO A 78 -16.01 3.04 3.56
N GLY A 79 -16.10 4.26 4.03
CA GLY A 79 -16.73 5.36 3.30
C GLY A 79 -15.93 5.74 2.05
N GLY A 80 -14.96 4.92 1.70
CA GLY A 80 -14.14 5.05 0.52
C GLY A 80 -13.27 3.81 0.33
N ASP A 81 -12.96 3.51 -0.91
CA ASP A 81 -11.97 2.50 -1.26
C ASP A 81 -10.62 2.87 -0.62
N PRO A 82 -9.89 1.91 0.00
CA PRO A 82 -8.57 2.14 0.58
C PRO A 82 -7.58 2.80 -0.39
N ALA A 83 -7.73 2.57 -1.70
CA ALA A 83 -6.90 3.22 -2.71
C ALA A 83 -7.13 4.74 -2.74
N ARG A 84 -8.38 5.21 -2.60
CA ARG A 84 -8.69 6.64 -2.54
C ARG A 84 -8.17 7.27 -1.25
N ILE A 85 -8.40 6.63 -0.12
CA ILE A 85 -7.94 7.14 1.19
C ILE A 85 -6.41 7.27 1.18
N LEU A 86 -5.70 6.26 0.69
CA LEU A 86 -4.24 6.26 0.64
C LEU A 86 -3.70 7.32 -0.34
N SER A 87 -4.29 7.44 -1.52
CA SER A 87 -3.81 8.36 -2.55
C SER A 87 -4.08 9.82 -2.20
N TYR A 88 -5.34 10.18 -1.90
CA TYR A 88 -5.68 11.55 -1.54
C TYR A 88 -5.05 11.98 -0.20
N GLY A 89 -4.96 11.06 0.78
CA GLY A 89 -4.26 11.28 2.04
C GLY A 89 -2.77 11.55 1.84
N GLY A 90 -2.12 10.78 0.96
CA GLY A 90 -0.71 10.97 0.60
C GLY A 90 -0.45 12.29 -0.12
N VAL A 91 -1.34 12.67 -1.07
CA VAL A 91 -1.26 13.96 -1.75
C VAL A 91 -1.48 15.11 -0.77
N ALA A 92 -2.49 15.01 0.11
CA ALA A 92 -2.78 16.05 1.11
C ALA A 92 -1.60 16.25 2.08
N LEU A 93 -0.99 15.16 2.58
CA LEU A 93 0.20 15.24 3.40
C LEU A 93 1.35 15.92 2.66
N TYR A 94 1.64 15.49 1.43
CA TYR A 94 2.73 16.05 0.64
C TYR A 94 2.54 17.55 0.40
N GLU A 95 1.38 17.96 -0.06
CA GLU A 95 1.06 19.37 -0.33
C GLU A 95 1.05 20.23 0.96
N ALA A 96 0.69 19.66 2.11
CA ALA A 96 0.72 20.36 3.39
C ALA A 96 2.14 20.67 3.87
N VAL A 97 3.17 19.95 3.38
CA VAL A 97 4.54 20.10 3.87
C VAL A 97 5.57 20.48 2.80
N VAL A 98 5.23 20.42 1.52
CA VAL A 98 6.15 20.65 0.39
C VAL A 98 6.73 22.06 0.38
N ASN A 99 6.01 23.05 0.87
CA ASN A 99 6.53 24.42 0.97
C ASN A 99 7.73 24.55 1.93
N GLY A 100 7.90 23.61 2.85
CA GLY A 100 9.09 23.45 3.69
C GLY A 100 10.21 22.61 3.07
N MET A 101 10.06 22.21 1.80
CA MET A 101 11.00 21.33 1.08
C MET A 101 11.61 22.08 -0.12
N PRO A 102 12.69 22.87 0.06
CA PRO A 102 13.18 23.81 -0.96
C PRO A 102 13.52 23.19 -2.32
N SER A 103 13.97 21.92 -2.34
CA SER A 103 14.33 21.17 -3.56
C SER A 103 13.15 20.47 -4.23
N TYR A 104 11.95 20.61 -3.67
CA TYR A 104 10.77 19.93 -4.15
C TYR A 104 9.70 20.93 -4.63
N GLN A 105 8.74 20.45 -5.36
CA GLN A 105 7.67 21.25 -5.93
C GLN A 105 6.30 20.60 -5.71
N THR A 106 5.24 21.42 -5.80
CA THR A 106 3.86 20.97 -5.74
C THR A 106 3.53 20.02 -6.90
N LEU A 107 2.56 19.14 -6.68
CA LEU A 107 1.96 18.31 -7.73
C LEU A 107 0.86 19.04 -8.53
N TYR A 108 0.53 20.28 -8.15
CA TYR A 108 -0.36 21.12 -8.94
C TYR A 108 0.17 21.29 -10.36
N GLY A 109 -0.73 21.11 -11.34
CA GLY A 109 -0.37 21.11 -12.76
C GLY A 109 0.23 19.80 -13.29
N GLN A 110 0.49 18.83 -12.41
CA GLN A 110 0.95 17.48 -12.78
C GLN A 110 -0.14 16.42 -12.61
N LEU A 111 -1.02 16.59 -11.61
CA LEU A 111 -2.16 15.71 -11.39
C LEU A 111 -3.40 16.23 -12.11
N THR A 112 -4.22 15.31 -12.61
CA THR A 112 -5.43 15.58 -13.40
C THR A 112 -6.41 16.46 -12.63
N SER A 113 -6.66 17.68 -13.13
CA SER A 113 -7.62 18.63 -12.55
C SER A 113 -7.40 18.93 -11.06
N MET A 114 -6.20 18.75 -10.55
CA MET A 114 -5.86 19.11 -9.18
C MET A 114 -5.98 20.64 -9.01
N PRO A 115 -6.69 21.14 -7.98
CA PRO A 115 -6.80 22.57 -7.74
C PRO A 115 -5.47 23.17 -7.25
N ALA A 116 -5.29 24.47 -7.47
CA ALA A 116 -4.15 25.19 -6.90
C ALA A 116 -4.19 25.15 -5.37
N MET A 117 -3.04 24.88 -4.74
CA MET A 117 -2.92 24.85 -3.29
C MET A 117 -2.75 26.27 -2.70
N PRO A 118 -3.09 26.49 -1.42
CA PRO A 118 -2.87 27.78 -0.79
C PRO A 118 -1.37 28.10 -0.75
N ALA A 119 -1.02 29.36 -0.91
CA ALA A 119 0.35 29.81 -0.71
C ALA A 119 0.63 30.04 0.78
N THR A 120 1.89 29.81 1.19
CA THR A 120 2.36 30.26 2.50
C THR A 120 2.54 31.77 2.54
N GLU A 121 2.36 32.39 3.70
CA GLU A 121 2.64 33.81 3.90
C GLU A 121 4.14 34.09 3.80
N PRO A 122 4.57 35.04 2.94
CA PRO A 122 5.99 35.37 2.81
C PRO A 122 6.62 35.80 4.14
N GLY A 123 7.77 35.22 4.45
CA GLY A 123 8.54 35.59 5.67
C GLY A 123 7.95 35.07 6.98
N LYS A 124 6.84 34.34 6.97
CA LYS A 124 6.25 33.77 8.17
C LYS A 124 6.71 32.32 8.39
N ALA A 125 6.94 31.96 9.63
CA ALA A 125 7.30 30.59 10.02
C ALA A 125 6.09 29.66 9.99
N TYR A 126 6.31 28.41 9.62
CA TYR A 126 5.34 27.31 9.66
C TYR A 126 5.93 26.13 10.44
N HIS A 127 5.08 25.46 11.21
CA HIS A 127 5.39 24.20 11.87
C HIS A 127 4.83 23.05 11.04
N TRP A 128 5.67 22.41 10.27
CA TRP A 128 5.23 21.39 9.28
C TRP A 128 4.53 20.18 9.90
N PRO A 129 4.91 19.69 11.12
CA PRO A 129 4.14 18.67 11.81
C PRO A 129 2.70 19.10 12.14
N THR A 130 2.48 20.37 12.53
CA THR A 130 1.12 20.91 12.73
C THR A 130 0.34 20.96 11.42
N CYS A 131 0.98 21.37 10.31
CA CYS A 131 0.34 21.33 8.98
C CYS A 131 -0.05 19.89 8.59
N ALA A 132 0.86 18.93 8.80
CA ALA A 132 0.64 17.52 8.52
C ALA A 132 -0.49 16.92 9.38
N ASN A 133 -0.52 17.25 10.69
CA ASN A 133 -1.58 16.80 11.60
C ASN A 133 -2.95 17.31 11.16
N ALA A 134 -3.07 18.60 10.89
CA ALA A 134 -4.33 19.20 10.45
C ALA A 134 -4.82 18.61 9.13
N ALA A 135 -3.90 18.37 8.18
CA ALA A 135 -4.23 17.79 6.88
C ALA A 135 -4.71 16.34 7.02
N LEU A 136 -3.96 15.47 7.71
CA LEU A 136 -4.32 14.06 7.88
C LEU A 136 -5.56 13.87 8.75
N ALA A 137 -5.74 14.69 9.79
CA ALA A 137 -6.96 14.69 10.61
C ALA A 137 -8.19 15.00 9.74
N TYR A 138 -8.11 16.06 8.93
CA TYR A 138 -9.22 16.44 8.04
C TYR A 138 -9.55 15.31 7.07
N MET A 139 -8.54 14.77 6.36
CA MET A 139 -8.74 13.70 5.38
C MET A 139 -9.36 12.45 6.02
N ASN A 140 -8.80 11.96 7.13
CA ASN A 140 -9.32 10.75 7.79
C ASN A 140 -10.77 10.94 8.27
N LYS A 141 -11.11 12.07 8.92
CA LYS A 141 -12.45 12.32 9.43
C LYS A 141 -13.51 12.49 8.33
N HIS A 142 -13.11 12.91 7.12
CA HIS A 142 -14.05 13.06 6.02
C HIS A 142 -14.19 11.78 5.18
N PHE A 143 -13.16 10.94 5.11
CA PHE A 143 -13.29 9.62 4.52
C PHE A 143 -13.98 8.61 5.45
N PHE A 144 -13.78 8.73 6.77
CA PHE A 144 -14.43 7.90 7.77
C PHE A 144 -15.49 8.69 8.52
N THR A 145 -16.73 8.51 8.14
CA THR A 145 -17.88 9.19 8.75
C THR A 145 -18.66 8.25 9.66
N LEU A 146 -19.58 8.78 10.49
CA LEU A 146 -20.48 7.98 11.32
C LEU A 146 -21.35 6.98 10.53
N ALA A 147 -21.51 7.18 9.22
CA ALA A 147 -22.17 6.22 8.35
C ALA A 147 -21.31 4.98 8.06
N THR A 148 -20.00 5.07 8.28
CA THR A 148 -19.02 4.06 7.89
C THR A 148 -18.19 3.49 9.03
N VAL A 149 -18.07 4.23 10.15
CA VAL A 149 -17.32 3.81 11.33
C VAL A 149 -18.04 4.15 12.61
N SER A 150 -17.67 3.49 13.73
CA SER A 150 -18.29 3.71 15.04
C SER A 150 -17.94 5.07 15.65
N ASP A 151 -18.80 5.56 16.56
CA ASP A 151 -18.55 6.76 17.37
C ASP A 151 -17.21 6.69 18.11
N ALA A 152 -16.84 5.50 18.60
CA ALA A 152 -15.57 5.28 19.29
C ALA A 152 -14.36 5.49 18.36
N ASN A 153 -14.48 5.13 17.06
CA ASN A 153 -13.44 5.39 16.06
C ASN A 153 -13.33 6.88 15.73
N ILE A 154 -14.45 7.59 15.60
CA ILE A 154 -14.47 9.04 15.42
C ILE A 154 -13.81 9.73 16.63
N ALA A 155 -14.24 9.39 17.86
CA ALA A 155 -13.66 9.94 19.08
C ALA A 155 -12.14 9.65 19.21
N SER A 156 -11.68 8.52 18.68
CA SER A 156 -10.27 8.18 18.66
C SER A 156 -9.46 9.06 17.69
N MET A 157 -10.02 9.38 16.52
CA MET A 157 -9.40 10.32 15.57
C MET A 157 -9.34 11.73 16.16
N ASP A 158 -10.41 12.19 16.84
CA ASP A 158 -10.43 13.47 17.55
C ASP A 158 -9.40 13.52 18.66
N SER A 159 -9.28 12.44 19.44
CA SER A 159 -8.29 12.34 20.52
C SER A 159 -6.86 12.42 19.99
N LEU A 160 -6.56 11.75 18.86
CA LEU A 160 -5.23 11.81 18.25
C LEU A 160 -4.92 13.23 17.75
N GLU A 161 -5.85 13.86 17.00
CA GLU A 161 -5.65 15.24 16.55
C GLU A 161 -5.38 16.20 17.71
N ASN A 162 -6.21 16.13 18.78
CA ASN A 162 -6.09 17.01 19.91
C ASN A 162 -4.82 16.78 20.73
N ALA A 163 -4.40 15.53 20.90
CA ALA A 163 -3.15 15.21 21.58
C ALA A 163 -1.95 15.84 20.86
N LEU A 164 -1.85 15.64 19.53
CA LEU A 164 -0.79 16.23 18.72
C LEU A 164 -0.87 17.78 18.70
N ASN A 165 -2.06 18.36 18.63
CA ASN A 165 -2.24 19.81 18.69
C ASN A 165 -1.74 20.38 20.02
N THR A 166 -2.04 19.73 21.16
CA THR A 166 -1.59 20.14 22.49
C THR A 166 -0.07 20.08 22.61
N GLU A 167 0.53 18.98 22.13
CA GLU A 167 1.98 18.78 22.12
C GLU A 167 2.68 19.89 21.31
N TYR A 168 2.24 20.13 20.08
CA TYR A 168 2.88 21.11 19.19
C TYR A 168 2.66 22.56 19.61
N GLN A 169 1.51 22.86 20.21
CA GLN A 169 1.27 24.19 20.78
C GLN A 169 2.24 24.46 21.95
N ALA A 170 2.49 23.46 22.78
CA ALA A 170 3.45 23.56 23.88
C ALA A 170 4.89 23.66 23.37
N GLU A 171 5.28 22.83 22.37
CA GLU A 171 6.61 22.87 21.77
C GLU A 171 6.94 24.23 21.16
N LEU A 172 5.99 24.79 20.40
CA LEU A 172 6.21 26.05 19.68
C LEU A 172 6.23 27.24 20.62
N ASN A 173 5.48 27.22 21.72
CA ASN A 173 5.23 28.38 22.59
C ASN A 173 4.95 29.67 21.79
N ASN A 174 4.26 29.53 20.66
CA ASN A 174 3.91 30.60 19.73
C ASN A 174 2.54 30.26 19.08
N THR A 175 1.48 30.80 19.66
CA THR A 175 0.10 30.56 19.25
C THR A 175 -0.16 31.01 17.79
N GLU A 176 0.43 32.12 17.35
CA GLU A 176 0.23 32.62 15.98
C GLU A 176 0.81 31.64 14.93
N THR A 177 2.03 31.16 15.15
CA THR A 177 2.67 30.18 14.26
C THR A 177 1.91 28.86 14.28
N PHE A 178 1.46 28.40 15.45
CA PHE A 178 0.65 27.19 15.58
C PHE A 178 -0.65 27.31 14.78
N GLN A 179 -1.42 28.38 15.02
CA GLN A 179 -2.73 28.57 14.36
C GLN A 179 -2.58 28.68 12.84
N ARG A 180 -1.62 29.51 12.37
CA ARG A 180 -1.33 29.65 10.93
C ARG A 180 -0.97 28.31 10.28
N SER A 181 -0.17 27.49 10.93
CA SER A 181 0.23 26.17 10.46
C SER A 181 -0.96 25.21 10.38
N LYS A 182 -1.82 25.22 11.41
CA LYS A 182 -3.03 24.42 11.47
C LYS A 182 -4.02 24.81 10.37
N ASP A 183 -4.25 26.11 10.19
CA ASP A 183 -5.17 26.62 9.17
C ASP A 183 -4.65 26.33 7.76
N PHE A 184 -3.36 26.45 7.53
CA PHE A 184 -2.74 26.10 6.25
C PHE A 184 -2.93 24.62 5.91
N GLY A 185 -2.55 23.70 6.83
CA GLY A 185 -2.70 22.27 6.61
C GLY A 185 -4.16 21.86 6.37
N ARG A 186 -5.08 22.44 7.15
CA ARG A 186 -6.51 22.22 6.98
C ARG A 186 -7.01 22.70 5.61
N THR A 187 -6.65 23.91 5.18
CA THR A 187 -7.05 24.46 3.87
C THR A 187 -6.53 23.61 2.70
N VAL A 188 -5.29 23.10 2.80
CA VAL A 188 -4.76 22.13 1.82
C VAL A 188 -5.67 20.91 1.75
N ALA A 189 -5.98 20.30 2.88
CA ALA A 189 -6.80 19.10 2.94
C ALA A 189 -8.22 19.31 2.46
N GLU A 190 -8.86 20.46 2.78
CA GLU A 190 -10.18 20.85 2.29
C GLU A 190 -10.23 20.88 0.76
N ARG A 191 -9.19 21.47 0.11
CA ARG A 191 -9.10 21.50 -1.34
C ARG A 191 -8.90 20.11 -1.95
N ILE A 192 -8.03 19.29 -1.36
CA ILE A 192 -7.79 17.93 -1.82
C ILE A 192 -9.03 17.05 -1.61
N PHE A 193 -9.71 17.16 -0.47
CA PHE A 193 -10.95 16.43 -0.23
C PHE A 193 -12.05 16.84 -1.22
N THR A 194 -12.27 18.14 -1.42
CA THR A 194 -13.23 18.65 -2.42
C THR A 194 -12.89 18.14 -3.83
N TRP A 195 -11.59 18.10 -4.18
CA TRP A 195 -11.15 17.51 -5.44
C TRP A 195 -11.46 16.00 -5.51
N SER A 196 -11.36 15.27 -4.40
CA SER A 196 -11.68 13.84 -4.36
C SER A 196 -13.18 13.55 -4.58
N THR A 197 -14.07 14.46 -4.18
CA THR A 197 -15.53 14.26 -4.34
C THR A 197 -16.02 14.41 -5.79
N THR A 198 -15.15 14.80 -6.70
CA THR A 198 -15.45 14.96 -8.13
C THR A 198 -14.72 13.93 -9.00
N ASP A 199 -14.23 12.85 -8.42
CA ASP A 199 -13.48 11.84 -9.15
C ASP A 199 -14.35 10.76 -9.83
N GLY A 200 -15.64 10.70 -9.54
CA GLY A 200 -16.58 9.74 -10.12
C GLY A 200 -16.81 8.49 -9.27
N SER A 201 -16.18 8.38 -8.13
CA SER A 201 -16.29 7.19 -7.26
C SER A 201 -17.69 6.95 -6.68
N ASP A 202 -18.52 7.98 -6.61
CA ASP A 202 -19.93 7.91 -6.22
C ASP A 202 -20.79 7.11 -7.20
N HIS A 203 -20.35 6.97 -8.45
CA HIS A 203 -20.98 6.17 -9.51
C HIS A 203 -20.32 4.79 -9.72
N ALA A 204 -19.27 4.46 -8.97
CA ALA A 204 -18.51 3.24 -9.16
C ALA A 204 -19.32 1.95 -8.96
N ASN A 205 -20.39 2.02 -8.18
CA ASN A 205 -21.28 0.90 -7.86
C ASN A 205 -22.71 1.06 -8.43
N ASP A 206 -22.87 1.88 -9.47
CA ASP A 206 -24.15 1.99 -10.18
C ASP A 206 -24.60 0.61 -10.70
N PRO A 207 -25.93 0.40 -10.92
CA PRO A 207 -26.45 -0.88 -11.35
C PRO A 207 -25.78 -1.43 -12.60
N TYR A 208 -25.27 -2.64 -12.53
CA TYR A 208 -24.53 -3.31 -13.60
C TYR A 208 -25.05 -4.70 -13.85
N THR A 209 -25.19 -5.07 -15.12
CA THR A 209 -25.55 -6.44 -15.54
C THR A 209 -24.45 -6.95 -16.46
N PRO A 210 -23.74 -8.04 -16.09
CA PRO A 210 -22.74 -8.64 -16.98
C PRO A 210 -23.38 -9.09 -18.30
N ASN A 211 -22.81 -8.66 -19.41
CA ASN A 211 -23.25 -9.04 -20.75
C ASN A 211 -22.01 -9.41 -21.58
N GLY A 212 -21.71 -10.70 -21.64
CA GLY A 212 -20.59 -11.25 -22.40
C GLY A 212 -20.96 -12.53 -23.14
N PRO A 213 -20.06 -13.01 -24.02
CA PRO A 213 -20.24 -14.28 -24.73
C PRO A 213 -20.27 -15.45 -23.75
N PRO A 214 -20.69 -16.68 -24.22
CA PRO A 214 -20.63 -17.88 -23.39
C PRO A 214 -19.24 -18.06 -22.75
N GLY A 215 -19.20 -18.39 -21.45
CA GLY A 215 -17.97 -18.50 -20.68
C GLY A 215 -17.48 -17.19 -20.06
N SER A 216 -18.24 -16.10 -20.23
CA SER A 216 -17.98 -14.87 -19.50
C SER A 216 -18.41 -14.99 -18.05
N TRP A 217 -17.76 -14.20 -17.21
CA TRP A 217 -18.08 -14.09 -15.79
C TRP A 217 -19.53 -13.65 -15.57
N THR A 218 -20.18 -14.36 -14.67
CA THR A 218 -21.50 -14.02 -14.15
C THR A 218 -21.46 -14.00 -12.63
N ASN A 219 -22.25 -13.15 -11.98
CA ASN A 219 -22.29 -13.07 -10.52
C ASN A 219 -23.14 -14.18 -9.89
N THR A 220 -22.94 -15.42 -10.32
CA THR A 220 -23.68 -16.62 -9.89
C THR A 220 -22.88 -17.53 -8.95
N ALA A 221 -21.70 -17.13 -8.53
CA ALA A 221 -20.86 -17.91 -7.63
C ALA A 221 -21.50 -18.09 -6.23
N PRO A 222 -21.02 -19.02 -5.39
CA PRO A 222 -21.75 -19.53 -4.22
C PRO A 222 -22.29 -18.50 -3.23
N ASN A 223 -21.86 -17.26 -3.33
CA ASN A 223 -22.37 -16.15 -2.54
C ASN A 223 -22.63 -14.94 -3.45
N PRO A 224 -23.77 -14.83 -4.12
CA PRO A 224 -24.10 -13.67 -4.93
C PRO A 224 -24.30 -12.45 -4.01
N THR A 225 -23.24 -11.70 -3.79
CA THR A 225 -23.29 -10.35 -3.24
C THR A 225 -23.46 -9.34 -4.36
N GLY A 226 -23.71 -8.07 -4.06
CA GLY A 226 -23.71 -7.01 -5.07
C GLY A 226 -22.41 -7.03 -5.89
N ILE A 227 -22.50 -6.67 -7.18
CA ILE A 227 -21.33 -6.57 -8.06
C ILE A 227 -20.46 -5.42 -7.55
N ALA A 228 -19.15 -5.67 -7.39
CA ALA A 228 -18.25 -4.70 -6.81
C ALA A 228 -17.58 -3.82 -7.88
N GLU A 229 -17.85 -2.53 -7.81
CA GLU A 229 -17.14 -1.46 -8.52
C GLU A 229 -17.07 -1.64 -10.05
N PRO A 230 -18.21 -1.90 -10.72
CA PRO A 230 -18.22 -2.14 -12.16
C PRO A 230 -17.83 -0.91 -12.99
N TYR A 231 -17.95 0.28 -12.43
CA TYR A 231 -17.64 1.56 -13.08
C TYR A 231 -16.47 2.31 -12.43
N TRP A 232 -15.63 1.60 -11.67
CA TRP A 232 -14.45 2.20 -11.03
C TRP A 232 -13.43 2.78 -12.02
N ASP A 233 -13.44 2.28 -13.24
CA ASP A 233 -12.61 2.77 -14.34
C ASP A 233 -13.00 4.17 -14.85
N ASN A 234 -14.21 4.64 -14.51
CA ASN A 234 -14.65 6.00 -14.75
C ASN A 234 -14.08 7.00 -13.75
N ASN A 235 -13.45 6.50 -12.66
CA ASN A 235 -12.80 7.37 -11.71
C ASN A 235 -11.65 8.13 -12.38
N ARG A 236 -11.51 9.40 -12.02
CA ARG A 236 -10.44 10.24 -12.53
C ARG A 236 -9.05 9.66 -12.18
N SER A 237 -8.27 9.34 -13.21
CA SER A 237 -6.84 9.02 -13.08
C SER A 237 -6.08 10.22 -12.50
N PHE A 238 -5.18 9.98 -11.57
CA PHE A 238 -4.32 11.01 -10.99
C PHE A 238 -3.29 11.52 -12.00
N VAL A 239 -2.71 10.60 -12.81
CA VAL A 239 -1.61 10.89 -13.72
C VAL A 239 -2.05 10.69 -15.16
N PRO A 240 -2.14 11.74 -15.96
CA PRO A 240 -2.60 11.63 -17.33
C PRO A 240 -1.77 10.62 -18.13
N GLY A 241 -2.44 9.69 -18.82
CA GLY A 241 -1.79 8.72 -19.70
C GLY A 241 -0.98 7.61 -19.03
N VAL A 242 -1.09 7.45 -17.71
CA VAL A 242 -0.29 6.48 -16.93
C VAL A 242 -0.47 5.03 -17.37
N SER A 243 -1.64 4.68 -17.92
CA SER A 243 -1.94 3.34 -18.43
C SER A 243 -1.38 3.04 -19.83
N ILE A 244 -0.85 4.05 -20.54
CA ILE A 244 -0.30 3.88 -21.89
C ILE A 244 0.92 2.94 -21.83
N GLY A 245 0.91 1.92 -22.70
CA GLY A 245 2.01 0.94 -22.80
C GLY A 245 2.08 -0.06 -21.63
N THR A 246 1.08 -0.09 -20.74
CA THR A 246 1.08 -1.01 -19.58
C THR A 246 0.33 -2.32 -19.84
N ALA A 247 -0.39 -2.45 -20.94
CA ALA A 247 -1.22 -3.61 -21.22
C ALA A 247 -0.44 -4.94 -21.10
N SER A 248 -1.06 -5.90 -20.46
CA SER A 248 -0.60 -7.28 -20.43
C SER A 248 -1.14 -8.06 -21.64
N PRO A 249 -0.47 -9.13 -22.07
CA PRO A 249 -1.04 -10.07 -23.02
C PRO A 249 -2.42 -10.55 -22.51
N LEU A 250 -3.35 -10.79 -23.45
CA LEU A 250 -4.66 -11.30 -23.08
C LEU A 250 -4.57 -12.75 -22.58
N PRO A 251 -5.44 -13.16 -21.66
CA PRO A 251 -5.51 -14.54 -21.21
C PRO A 251 -5.93 -15.48 -22.36
N PRO A 252 -5.67 -16.79 -22.24
CA PRO A 252 -6.16 -17.76 -23.20
C PRO A 252 -7.66 -17.60 -23.46
N THR A 253 -8.08 -17.72 -24.73
CA THR A 253 -9.48 -17.65 -25.11
C THR A 253 -10.27 -18.82 -24.47
N TYR A 254 -11.46 -18.52 -23.96
CA TYR A 254 -12.34 -19.52 -23.38
C TYR A 254 -12.54 -20.72 -24.33
N SER A 255 -12.40 -21.92 -23.79
CA SER A 255 -12.58 -23.18 -24.52
C SER A 255 -12.89 -24.29 -23.53
N THR A 256 -13.78 -25.23 -23.95
CA THR A 256 -14.09 -26.47 -23.21
C THR A 256 -13.30 -27.67 -23.72
N ASP A 257 -12.45 -27.48 -24.76
CA ASP A 257 -11.58 -28.54 -25.28
C ASP A 257 -10.50 -28.89 -24.23
N PRO A 258 -10.38 -30.17 -23.81
CA PRO A 258 -9.36 -30.61 -22.84
C PRO A 258 -7.93 -30.37 -23.27
N ASN A 259 -7.67 -30.15 -24.56
CA ASN A 259 -6.34 -29.84 -25.07
C ASN A 259 -6.06 -28.33 -25.15
N SER A 260 -7.01 -27.48 -24.79
CA SER A 260 -6.85 -26.03 -24.86
C SER A 260 -6.00 -25.48 -23.71
N ALA A 261 -5.34 -24.36 -23.95
CA ALA A 261 -4.61 -23.61 -22.92
C ALA A 261 -5.55 -23.11 -21.79
N TYR A 262 -6.80 -22.79 -22.13
CA TYR A 262 -7.79 -22.36 -21.14
C TYR A 262 -8.14 -23.51 -20.18
N TYR A 263 -8.42 -24.71 -20.72
CA TYR A 263 -8.69 -25.90 -19.91
C TYR A 263 -7.53 -26.23 -18.98
N ALA A 264 -6.29 -26.22 -19.50
CA ALA A 264 -5.10 -26.48 -18.71
C ALA A 264 -4.92 -25.45 -17.57
N MET A 265 -5.18 -24.17 -17.84
CA MET A 265 -5.11 -23.08 -16.87
C MET A 265 -6.12 -23.25 -15.73
N VAL A 266 -7.35 -23.66 -16.02
CA VAL A 266 -8.35 -23.92 -14.99
C VAL A 266 -8.06 -25.21 -14.22
N LYS A 267 -7.62 -26.26 -14.93
CA LYS A 267 -7.25 -27.54 -14.32
C LYS A 267 -6.11 -27.38 -13.33
N GLU A 268 -5.13 -26.50 -13.59
CA GLU A 268 -4.05 -26.16 -12.63
C GLU A 268 -4.62 -25.73 -11.28
N VAL A 269 -5.61 -24.83 -11.25
CA VAL A 269 -6.23 -24.36 -10.00
C VAL A 269 -6.93 -25.51 -9.27
N TYR A 270 -7.63 -26.37 -9.99
CA TYR A 270 -8.26 -27.54 -9.41
C TYR A 270 -7.24 -28.49 -8.81
N ASP A 271 -6.20 -28.87 -9.56
CA ASP A 271 -5.17 -29.80 -9.12
C ASP A 271 -4.42 -29.29 -7.87
N VAL A 272 -4.06 -28.01 -7.87
CA VAL A 272 -3.44 -27.34 -6.71
C VAL A 272 -4.34 -27.43 -5.48
N SER A 273 -5.66 -27.22 -5.65
CA SER A 273 -6.61 -27.24 -4.53
C SER A 273 -6.71 -28.60 -3.83
N LEU A 274 -6.37 -29.69 -4.53
CA LEU A 274 -6.40 -31.05 -3.99
C LEU A 274 -5.15 -31.40 -3.14
N THR A 275 -4.08 -30.63 -3.27
CA THR A 275 -2.75 -30.98 -2.72
C THR A 275 -2.13 -29.86 -1.91
N LEU A 276 -2.93 -28.91 -1.41
CA LEU A 276 -2.44 -27.78 -0.63
C LEU A 276 -1.69 -28.26 0.64
N THR A 277 -0.47 -27.81 0.78
CA THR A 277 0.27 -27.99 2.04
C THR A 277 -0.27 -27.07 3.14
N PRO A 278 0.03 -27.33 4.43
CA PRO A 278 -0.32 -26.42 5.51
C PRO A 278 0.20 -24.99 5.29
N GLU A 279 1.43 -24.84 4.76
CA GLU A 279 2.02 -23.54 4.47
C GLU A 279 1.30 -22.80 3.33
N GLN A 280 0.95 -23.50 2.25
CA GLN A 280 0.16 -22.92 1.15
C GLN A 280 -1.23 -22.49 1.63
N THR A 281 -1.86 -23.27 2.48
CA THR A 281 -3.14 -22.93 3.12
C THR A 281 -2.98 -21.69 4.00
N ALA A 282 -1.94 -21.63 4.84
CA ALA A 282 -1.66 -20.47 5.68
C ALA A 282 -1.39 -19.22 4.83
N THR A 283 -0.66 -19.34 3.71
CA THR A 283 -0.41 -18.26 2.76
C THR A 283 -1.72 -17.74 2.15
N ALA A 284 -2.58 -18.63 1.69
CA ALA A 284 -3.88 -18.26 1.13
C ALA A 284 -4.75 -17.50 2.16
N LEU A 285 -4.79 -17.99 3.40
CA LEU A 285 -5.55 -17.40 4.49
C LEU A 285 -4.96 -16.07 4.98
N TYR A 286 -3.65 -15.89 4.89
CA TYR A 286 -3.00 -14.63 5.26
C TYR A 286 -3.39 -13.49 4.32
N TYR A 287 -3.46 -13.75 3.02
CA TYR A 287 -3.81 -12.75 2.01
C TYR A 287 -5.28 -12.79 1.57
N ARG A 288 -6.15 -13.39 2.39
CA ARG A 288 -7.59 -13.24 2.23
C ARG A 288 -8.04 -11.93 2.88
N ASP A 289 -8.79 -11.12 2.25
CA ASP A 289 -9.25 -9.84 2.83
C ASP A 289 -10.30 -10.00 3.96
N ASN A 290 -10.55 -11.23 4.45
CA ASN A 290 -11.61 -11.51 5.41
C ASN A 290 -11.32 -12.76 6.28
N PRO A 291 -11.57 -12.76 7.60
CA PRO A 291 -11.85 -11.63 8.46
C PRO A 291 -10.56 -10.92 8.84
N GLY A 292 -10.57 -9.64 9.00
CA GLY A 292 -9.41 -8.87 9.40
C GLY A 292 -9.45 -7.51 8.75
N TYR A 293 -8.54 -7.23 7.86
CA TYR A 293 -8.60 -6.00 7.08
C TYR A 293 -9.51 -6.18 5.87
N PRO A 294 -10.60 -5.40 5.74
CA PRO A 294 -11.35 -5.37 4.50
C PRO A 294 -10.46 -4.78 3.40
N GLN A 295 -10.45 -5.42 2.26
CA GLN A 295 -9.86 -4.96 1.00
C GLN A 295 -8.48 -4.29 1.09
N ALA A 296 -7.50 -4.79 0.36
CA ALA A 296 -6.23 -4.13 0.01
C ALA A 296 -5.40 -3.48 1.14
N THR A 297 -5.83 -3.55 2.40
CA THR A 297 -5.11 -2.93 3.54
C THR A 297 -3.78 -3.60 3.86
N ASN A 298 -3.52 -4.80 3.34
CA ASN A 298 -2.19 -5.42 3.40
C ASN A 298 -1.09 -4.51 2.84
N TYR A 299 -1.36 -3.79 1.74
CA TYR A 299 -0.38 -2.90 1.12
C TYR A 299 -0.13 -1.66 1.97
N ILE A 300 -1.21 -1.12 2.57
CA ILE A 300 -1.14 0.01 3.50
C ILE A 300 -0.38 -0.42 4.76
N SER A 301 -0.66 -1.61 5.28
CA SER A 301 0.04 -2.18 6.43
C SER A 301 1.52 -2.39 6.14
N THR A 302 1.87 -2.93 4.97
CA THR A 302 3.27 -3.10 4.55
C THR A 302 4.00 -1.76 4.50
N PHE A 303 3.41 -0.76 3.82
CA PHE A 303 3.97 0.59 3.78
C PHE A 303 4.14 1.16 5.19
N SER A 304 3.11 1.05 6.04
CA SER A 304 3.14 1.53 7.42
C SER A 304 4.28 0.91 8.23
N GLN A 305 4.44 -0.42 8.17
CA GLN A 305 5.45 -1.15 8.93
C GLN A 305 6.87 -0.80 8.45
N VAL A 306 7.09 -0.73 7.14
CA VAL A 306 8.38 -0.29 6.57
C VAL A 306 8.72 1.12 7.05
N MET A 307 7.77 2.06 6.96
CA MET A 307 8.00 3.44 7.38
C MET A 307 8.20 3.59 8.90
N GLN A 308 7.63 2.69 9.72
CA GLN A 308 7.91 2.65 11.15
C GLN A 308 9.32 2.15 11.46
N VAL A 309 9.79 1.14 10.75
CA VAL A 309 11.15 0.58 10.91
C VAL A 309 12.20 1.60 10.47
N GLU A 310 12.00 2.20 9.30
CA GLU A 310 12.92 3.19 8.74
C GLU A 310 12.90 4.53 9.50
N ASN A 311 11.77 4.86 10.10
CA ASN A 311 11.55 6.09 10.87
C ASN A 311 12.18 7.33 10.20
N PRO A 312 11.84 7.63 8.94
CA PRO A 312 12.48 8.68 8.18
C PRO A 312 12.04 10.08 8.67
N GLN A 313 12.60 11.12 8.08
CA GLN A 313 12.13 12.48 8.30
C GLN A 313 10.80 12.73 7.57
N LEU A 314 10.07 13.76 8.00
CA LEU A 314 8.72 14.07 7.53
C LEU A 314 8.63 14.29 6.01
N ASP A 315 9.64 14.92 5.40
CA ASP A 315 9.70 15.18 3.97
C ASP A 315 9.79 13.88 3.15
N PHE A 316 10.65 12.95 3.60
CA PHE A 316 10.80 11.65 2.96
C PHE A 316 9.52 10.81 3.10
N TYR A 317 8.91 10.81 4.28
CA TYR A 317 7.64 10.11 4.50
C TYR A 317 6.54 10.64 3.59
N ALA A 318 6.38 11.96 3.53
CA ALA A 318 5.36 12.61 2.69
C ALA A 318 5.54 12.26 1.20
N LEU A 319 6.79 12.28 0.72
CA LEU A 319 7.13 11.88 -0.64
C LEU A 319 6.79 10.40 -0.91
N ALA A 320 7.21 9.50 -0.03
CA ALA A 320 6.97 8.07 -0.17
C ALA A 320 5.47 7.74 -0.14
N TYR A 321 4.71 8.40 0.75
CA TYR A 321 3.28 8.20 0.88
C TYR A 321 2.54 8.66 -0.39
N ALA A 322 2.82 9.86 -0.90
CA ALA A 322 2.20 10.35 -2.14
C ALA A 322 2.48 9.43 -3.34
N LYS A 323 3.74 9.00 -3.52
CA LYS A 323 4.11 8.08 -4.61
C LYS A 323 3.37 6.74 -4.51
N THR A 324 3.36 6.15 -3.33
CA THR A 324 2.74 4.84 -3.10
C THR A 324 1.22 4.91 -3.28
N GLY A 325 0.57 5.92 -2.71
CA GLY A 325 -0.87 6.12 -2.82
C GLY A 325 -1.33 6.34 -4.25
N ILE A 326 -0.64 7.19 -5.00
CA ILE A 326 -0.97 7.46 -6.41
C ILE A 326 -0.80 6.19 -7.25
N ALA A 327 0.32 5.48 -7.13
CA ALA A 327 0.55 4.25 -7.90
C ALA A 327 -0.48 3.16 -7.59
N PHE A 328 -0.89 3.05 -6.33
CA PHE A 328 -1.92 2.11 -5.89
C PHE A 328 -3.28 2.44 -6.51
N ALA A 329 -3.72 3.70 -6.46
CA ALA A 329 -4.99 4.13 -7.05
C ALA A 329 -5.03 3.93 -8.57
N GLU A 330 -3.95 4.26 -9.28
CA GLU A 330 -3.85 4.06 -10.73
C GLU A 330 -3.90 2.58 -11.11
N ALA A 331 -3.26 1.71 -10.32
CA ALA A 331 -3.34 0.27 -10.54
C ALA A 331 -4.78 -0.25 -10.33
N MET A 332 -5.52 0.28 -9.36
CA MET A 332 -6.91 -0.10 -9.10
C MET A 332 -7.84 0.33 -10.25
N ILE A 333 -7.75 1.58 -10.71
CA ILE A 333 -8.54 2.10 -11.84
C ILE A 333 -8.31 1.23 -13.07
N ASN A 334 -7.05 1.00 -13.44
CA ASN A 334 -6.71 0.19 -14.59
C ASN A 334 -7.14 -1.29 -14.44
N CYS A 335 -7.02 -1.85 -13.24
CA CYS A 335 -7.48 -3.21 -12.97
C CYS A 335 -8.99 -3.37 -13.23
N ARG A 336 -9.81 -2.45 -12.73
CA ARG A 336 -11.28 -2.50 -12.93
C ARG A 336 -11.65 -2.32 -14.39
N GLN A 337 -11.00 -1.43 -15.10
CA GLN A 337 -11.19 -1.27 -16.55
C GLN A 337 -11.04 -2.60 -17.29
N ILE A 338 -9.95 -3.33 -17.06
CA ILE A 338 -9.68 -4.58 -17.75
C ILE A 338 -10.67 -5.67 -17.31
N LYS A 339 -10.96 -5.78 -16.02
CA LYS A 339 -11.91 -6.77 -15.50
C LYS A 339 -13.26 -6.70 -16.19
N TYR A 340 -13.84 -5.52 -16.23
CA TYR A 340 -15.18 -5.33 -16.77
C TYR A 340 -15.23 -5.23 -18.30
N SER A 341 -14.11 -4.95 -18.95
CA SER A 341 -14.01 -5.06 -20.41
C SER A 341 -13.87 -6.49 -20.92
N LEU A 342 -13.18 -7.36 -20.17
CA LEU A 342 -12.94 -8.76 -20.59
C LEU A 342 -13.95 -9.75 -20.03
N LEU A 343 -14.51 -9.49 -18.87
CA LEU A 343 -15.48 -10.37 -18.20
C LEU A 343 -14.98 -11.83 -18.08
N GLN A 344 -13.71 -12.05 -17.83
CA GLN A 344 -13.18 -13.40 -17.70
C GLN A 344 -13.80 -14.14 -16.52
N ASP A 345 -14.24 -15.39 -16.76
CA ASP A 345 -14.86 -16.22 -15.72
C ASP A 345 -13.86 -16.69 -14.67
N ARG A 346 -14.38 -16.91 -13.47
CA ARG A 346 -13.66 -17.41 -12.32
C ARG A 346 -13.51 -18.94 -12.38
N PRO A 347 -12.50 -19.53 -11.72
CA PRO A 347 -12.28 -20.97 -11.74
C PRO A 347 -13.52 -21.80 -11.36
N THR A 348 -14.34 -21.31 -10.43
CA THR A 348 -15.41 -22.07 -9.79
C THR A 348 -16.44 -22.62 -10.77
N LEU A 349 -16.98 -21.78 -11.66
CA LEU A 349 -18.01 -22.24 -12.59
C LEU A 349 -17.45 -23.27 -13.59
N TYR A 350 -16.28 -22.98 -14.13
CA TYR A 350 -15.63 -23.89 -15.06
C TYR A 350 -15.27 -25.24 -14.42
N ILE A 351 -14.73 -25.24 -13.21
CA ILE A 351 -14.39 -26.47 -12.47
C ILE A 351 -15.65 -27.31 -12.24
N ARG A 352 -16.77 -26.68 -11.88
CA ARG A 352 -18.02 -27.39 -11.62
C ARG A 352 -18.70 -27.92 -12.88
N LEU A 353 -18.77 -27.09 -13.92
CA LEU A 353 -19.59 -27.36 -15.10
C LEU A 353 -18.81 -28.07 -16.21
N VAL A 354 -17.53 -27.73 -16.43
CA VAL A 354 -16.73 -28.27 -17.53
C VAL A 354 -15.80 -29.39 -17.03
N LEU A 355 -15.13 -29.24 -15.90
CA LEU A 355 -14.30 -30.31 -15.32
C LEU A 355 -15.15 -31.38 -14.60
N GLY A 356 -16.45 -31.13 -14.37
CA GLY A 356 -17.38 -32.13 -13.78
C GLY A 356 -17.29 -32.25 -12.25
N HIS A 357 -16.64 -31.31 -11.55
CA HIS A 357 -16.49 -31.35 -10.10
C HIS A 357 -17.56 -30.47 -9.42
N SER A 358 -18.80 -30.82 -9.51
CA SER A 358 -19.99 -30.04 -9.14
C SER A 358 -19.98 -29.53 -7.66
N SER A 359 -19.35 -30.27 -6.75
CA SER A 359 -19.26 -29.93 -5.32
C SER A 359 -18.02 -29.11 -4.97
N TRP A 360 -17.12 -28.82 -5.92
CA TRP A 360 -15.89 -28.07 -5.64
C TRP A 360 -16.18 -26.64 -5.15
N ASN A 361 -15.45 -26.19 -4.14
CA ASN A 361 -15.50 -24.84 -3.62
C ASN A 361 -14.08 -24.28 -3.44
N PRO A 362 -13.86 -23.01 -3.68
CA PRO A 362 -12.59 -22.38 -3.38
C PRO A 362 -12.36 -22.32 -1.86
N LEU A 363 -11.11 -22.32 -1.44
CA LEU A 363 -10.71 -22.15 -0.02
C LEU A 363 -11.12 -20.78 0.54
N ILE A 364 -11.16 -19.77 -0.31
CA ILE A 364 -11.50 -18.40 0.05
C ILE A 364 -12.78 -17.99 -0.68
N ALA A 365 -13.64 -17.19 -0.03
CA ALA A 365 -14.87 -16.68 -0.64
C ALA A 365 -14.60 -15.94 -1.96
N MET A 366 -15.43 -16.24 -2.97
CA MET A 366 -15.29 -15.68 -4.31
C MET A 366 -15.66 -14.20 -4.33
N PRO A 367 -14.77 -13.31 -4.82
CA PRO A 367 -15.09 -11.89 -4.95
C PRO A 367 -16.11 -11.64 -6.05
N PRO A 368 -17.04 -10.66 -5.86
CA PRO A 368 -18.13 -10.40 -6.81
C PRO A 368 -17.70 -9.49 -7.98
N HIS A 369 -16.65 -9.88 -8.69
CA HIS A 369 -16.14 -9.18 -9.87
C HIS A 369 -15.35 -10.14 -10.78
N PRO A 370 -15.15 -9.83 -12.09
CA PRO A 370 -14.44 -10.68 -13.05
C PRO A 370 -13.04 -11.08 -12.62
N GLU A 371 -12.53 -12.13 -13.25
CA GLU A 371 -11.30 -12.78 -12.84
C GLU A 371 -10.06 -11.95 -13.22
N PHE A 372 -9.83 -11.63 -14.51
CA PHE A 372 -8.59 -11.07 -15.03
C PHE A 372 -8.59 -9.53 -15.08
N PRO A 373 -7.48 -8.91 -14.71
CA PRO A 373 -6.30 -9.44 -14.02
C PRO A 373 -6.57 -9.65 -12.53
N SER A 374 -5.69 -10.39 -11.82
CA SER A 374 -5.76 -10.46 -10.37
C SER A 374 -5.51 -9.09 -9.74
N ALA A 375 -6.56 -8.52 -9.09
CA ALA A 375 -6.47 -7.20 -8.46
C ALA A 375 -5.38 -7.17 -7.36
N HIS A 376 -5.34 -8.20 -6.51
CA HIS A 376 -4.30 -8.33 -5.48
C HIS A 376 -2.90 -8.29 -6.08
N SER A 377 -2.67 -9.03 -7.17
CA SER A 377 -1.35 -9.06 -7.80
C SER A 377 -0.99 -7.74 -8.48
N GLN A 378 -1.96 -7.08 -9.11
CA GLN A 378 -1.72 -5.80 -9.77
C GLN A 378 -1.40 -4.69 -8.77
N MET A 379 -2.16 -4.61 -7.69
CA MET A 379 -1.89 -3.66 -6.61
C MET A 379 -0.56 -3.97 -5.88
N ALA A 380 -0.28 -5.26 -5.64
CA ALA A 380 1.02 -5.68 -5.10
C ALA A 380 2.17 -5.22 -5.99
N GLY A 381 2.09 -5.47 -7.30
CA GLY A 381 3.11 -5.04 -8.25
C GLY A 381 3.32 -3.52 -8.24
N ALA A 382 2.24 -2.74 -8.16
CA ALA A 382 2.36 -1.28 -8.11
C ALA A 382 3.01 -0.78 -6.82
N VAL A 383 2.53 -1.23 -5.67
CA VAL A 383 3.07 -0.78 -4.36
C VAL A 383 4.50 -1.24 -4.17
N THR A 384 4.78 -2.51 -4.44
CA THR A 384 6.14 -3.05 -4.26
C THR A 384 7.14 -2.41 -5.23
N LYS A 385 6.72 -2.05 -6.44
CA LYS A 385 7.59 -1.30 -7.38
C LYS A 385 7.98 0.07 -6.85
N VAL A 386 7.06 0.79 -6.22
CA VAL A 386 7.38 2.07 -5.55
C VAL A 386 8.30 1.86 -4.36
N LEU A 387 8.01 0.88 -3.51
CA LEU A 387 8.87 0.57 -2.34
C LEU A 387 10.28 0.13 -2.77
N THR A 388 10.39 -0.70 -3.79
CA THR A 388 11.69 -1.10 -4.37
C THR A 388 12.45 0.12 -4.94
N ASN A 389 11.76 1.05 -5.60
CA ASN A 389 12.39 2.29 -6.06
C ASN A 389 12.92 3.16 -4.93
N ILE A 390 12.29 3.12 -3.76
CA ILE A 390 12.65 3.92 -2.60
C ILE A 390 13.75 3.25 -1.76
N PHE A 391 13.63 1.94 -1.50
CA PHE A 391 14.46 1.21 -0.52
C PHE A 391 15.43 0.20 -1.16
N GLY A 392 15.34 -0.02 -2.46
CA GLY A 392 16.20 -0.98 -3.19
C GLY A 392 15.60 -2.37 -3.33
N ASP A 393 16.27 -3.20 -4.14
CA ASP A 393 15.79 -4.53 -4.55
C ASP A 393 15.91 -5.60 -3.43
N ASN A 394 16.83 -5.42 -2.49
CA ASN A 394 17.16 -6.40 -1.45
C ASN A 394 16.77 -5.89 -0.05
N TYR A 395 15.54 -5.40 0.08
CA TYR A 395 15.03 -4.93 1.35
C TYR A 395 14.38 -6.10 2.13
N HIS A 396 15.02 -6.50 3.23
CA HIS A 396 14.54 -7.57 4.10
C HIS A 396 13.56 -7.02 5.13
N PHE A 397 12.40 -7.65 5.28
CA PHE A 397 11.41 -7.23 6.27
C PHE A 397 10.54 -8.39 6.75
N THR A 398 9.95 -8.19 7.92
CA THR A 398 8.94 -9.08 8.49
C THR A 398 7.61 -8.38 8.49
N LEU A 399 6.58 -9.04 7.99
CA LEU A 399 5.22 -8.51 7.90
C LEU A 399 4.37 -9.03 9.07
N HIS A 400 3.91 -8.12 9.92
CA HIS A 400 3.14 -8.35 11.15
C HIS A 400 1.66 -7.98 11.01
N THR A 401 1.12 -7.97 9.80
CA THR A 401 -0.22 -7.42 9.50
C THR A 401 -1.33 -8.09 10.31
N TYR A 402 -1.22 -9.38 10.58
CA TYR A 402 -2.28 -10.17 11.22
C TYR A 402 -1.86 -10.84 12.53
N ASP A 403 -0.83 -10.35 13.21
CA ASP A 403 -0.41 -10.84 14.52
C ASP A 403 -1.58 -10.80 15.54
N TYR A 404 -2.42 -9.75 15.45
CA TYR A 404 -3.60 -9.61 16.30
C TYR A 404 -4.68 -10.71 16.09
N LEU A 405 -4.62 -11.46 14.99
CA LEU A 405 -5.44 -12.64 14.70
C LEU A 405 -4.72 -13.95 15.05
N GLY A 406 -3.53 -13.88 15.63
CA GLY A 406 -2.70 -15.06 15.93
C GLY A 406 -2.07 -15.71 14.71
N MET A 407 -2.02 -15.03 13.57
CA MET A 407 -1.33 -15.51 12.38
C MET A 407 0.17 -15.28 12.51
N ALA A 408 0.97 -16.26 12.08
CA ALA A 408 2.43 -16.13 12.11
C ALA A 408 2.90 -14.99 11.19
N PRO A 409 3.88 -14.17 11.63
CA PRO A 409 4.52 -13.16 10.79
C PRO A 409 5.16 -13.78 9.55
N ARG A 410 5.26 -13.02 8.47
CA ARG A 410 5.86 -13.48 7.21
C ARG A 410 7.14 -12.70 6.91
N ASN A 411 8.21 -13.44 6.61
CA ASN A 411 9.52 -12.86 6.31
C ASN A 411 9.73 -12.82 4.79
N TYR A 412 10.25 -11.72 4.31
CA TYR A 412 10.57 -11.51 2.90
C TYR A 412 11.96 -10.94 2.71
N ASN A 413 12.64 -11.39 1.67
CA ASN A 413 13.97 -10.89 1.28
C ASN A 413 13.87 -9.69 0.35
N SER A 414 12.69 -9.44 -0.21
CA SER A 414 12.42 -8.29 -1.08
C SER A 414 10.93 -8.01 -1.16
N PHE A 415 10.57 -6.81 -1.60
CA PHE A 415 9.18 -6.46 -1.91
C PHE A 415 8.62 -7.28 -3.07
N GLU A 416 9.46 -7.63 -4.04
CA GLU A 416 9.10 -8.50 -5.17
C GLU A 416 8.68 -9.89 -4.67
N GLU A 417 9.42 -10.49 -3.74
CA GLU A 417 9.08 -11.79 -3.16
C GLU A 417 7.70 -11.77 -2.51
N MET A 418 7.37 -10.71 -1.76
CA MET A 418 6.03 -10.53 -1.19
C MET A 418 4.96 -10.44 -2.29
N ALA A 419 5.20 -9.68 -3.37
CA ALA A 419 4.23 -9.54 -4.45
C ALA A 419 3.97 -10.87 -5.18
N VAL A 420 5.00 -11.70 -5.35
CA VAL A 420 4.88 -13.06 -5.89
C VAL A 420 4.07 -13.96 -4.95
N ASP A 421 4.33 -13.88 -3.65
CA ASP A 421 3.63 -14.69 -2.63
C ASP A 421 2.14 -14.32 -2.54
N ILE A 422 1.81 -13.03 -2.65
CA ILE A 422 0.42 -12.56 -2.78
C ILE A 422 -0.28 -13.19 -3.99
N GLY A 423 0.40 -13.26 -5.14
CA GLY A 423 -0.14 -13.92 -6.34
C GLY A 423 -0.42 -15.41 -6.12
N LYS A 424 0.54 -16.14 -5.52
CA LYS A 424 0.38 -17.55 -5.17
C LYS A 424 -0.80 -17.77 -4.22
N ALA A 425 -0.96 -16.90 -3.23
CA ALA A 425 -2.08 -16.96 -2.28
C ALA A 425 -3.46 -16.95 -2.97
N ARG A 426 -3.58 -16.24 -4.09
CA ARG A 426 -4.85 -16.18 -4.85
C ARG A 426 -5.12 -17.46 -5.61
N VAL A 427 -4.07 -18.13 -6.11
CA VAL A 427 -4.17 -19.46 -6.76
C VAL A 427 -4.52 -20.53 -5.72
N TYR A 428 -3.80 -20.56 -4.59
CA TYR A 428 -4.08 -21.47 -3.47
C TYR A 428 -5.50 -21.28 -2.91
N GLY A 429 -5.96 -20.03 -2.89
CA GLY A 429 -7.32 -19.69 -2.50
C GLY A 429 -8.40 -20.15 -3.48
N GLY A 430 -8.04 -20.58 -4.68
CA GLY A 430 -8.97 -21.01 -5.73
C GLY A 430 -9.69 -19.87 -6.46
N LEU A 431 -9.16 -18.65 -6.41
CA LEU A 431 -9.83 -17.44 -6.88
C LEU A 431 -9.34 -16.95 -8.24
N HIS A 432 -8.08 -17.21 -8.57
CA HIS A 432 -7.38 -16.70 -9.72
C HIS A 432 -6.51 -17.77 -10.38
N TYR A 433 -6.25 -17.57 -11.65
CA TYR A 433 -5.28 -18.36 -12.42
C TYR A 433 -3.88 -17.83 -12.21
N THR A 434 -2.86 -18.69 -12.26
CA THR A 434 -1.44 -18.28 -12.20
C THR A 434 -1.11 -17.22 -13.23
N TYR A 435 -1.64 -17.36 -14.46
CA TYR A 435 -1.49 -16.38 -15.53
C TYR A 435 -1.96 -14.98 -15.12
N SER A 436 -3.17 -14.87 -14.55
CA SER A 436 -3.75 -13.62 -14.07
C SER A 436 -2.93 -12.95 -12.97
N CYS A 437 -2.34 -13.77 -12.09
CA CYS A 437 -1.51 -13.26 -11.00
C CYS A 437 -0.18 -12.72 -11.52
N VAL A 438 0.48 -13.45 -12.43
CA VAL A 438 1.76 -13.03 -13.02
C VAL A 438 1.58 -11.77 -13.86
N GLU A 439 0.61 -11.76 -14.76
CA GLU A 439 0.41 -10.62 -15.66
C GLU A 439 -0.17 -9.40 -14.94
N GLY A 440 -1.04 -9.60 -13.95
CA GLY A 440 -1.53 -8.52 -13.09
C GLY A 440 -0.38 -7.83 -12.35
N ARG A 441 0.52 -8.59 -11.70
CA ARG A 441 1.69 -8.04 -11.00
C ARG A 441 2.57 -7.20 -11.96
N LYS A 442 2.96 -7.77 -13.11
CA LYS A 442 3.76 -7.06 -14.10
C LYS A 442 3.09 -5.78 -14.61
N GLN A 443 1.77 -5.79 -14.76
CA GLN A 443 1.01 -4.61 -15.17
C GLN A 443 1.03 -3.53 -14.10
N GLY A 444 0.85 -3.90 -12.83
CA GLY A 444 1.00 -2.98 -11.70
C GLY A 444 2.39 -2.33 -11.65
N GLU A 445 3.45 -3.12 -11.87
CA GLU A 445 4.84 -2.62 -11.94
C GLU A 445 5.03 -1.59 -13.07
N ARG A 446 4.44 -1.84 -14.26
CA ARG A 446 4.52 -0.90 -15.39
C ARG A 446 3.78 0.39 -15.08
N ILE A 447 2.58 0.32 -14.47
CA ILE A 447 1.81 1.49 -14.03
C ILE A 447 2.62 2.32 -13.03
N ALA A 448 3.15 1.69 -12.00
CA ALA A 448 3.99 2.37 -11.00
C ALA A 448 5.24 2.99 -11.63
N THR A 449 5.87 2.31 -12.59
CA THR A 449 7.01 2.85 -13.34
C THR A 449 6.62 4.11 -14.11
N ASN A 450 5.45 4.12 -14.75
CA ASN A 450 4.95 5.30 -15.46
C ASN A 450 4.66 6.45 -14.48
N VAL A 451 4.05 6.18 -13.32
CA VAL A 451 3.84 7.18 -12.26
C VAL A 451 5.18 7.81 -11.83
N LEU A 452 6.17 6.96 -11.52
CA LEU A 452 7.49 7.39 -11.04
C LEU A 452 8.25 8.22 -12.09
N ASN A 453 8.09 7.89 -13.37
CA ASN A 453 8.75 8.58 -14.48
C ASN A 453 8.06 9.89 -14.85
N THR A 454 6.75 9.97 -14.69
CA THR A 454 5.93 11.13 -15.10
C THR A 454 5.95 12.22 -14.05
N LEU A 455 5.72 11.89 -12.78
CA LEU A 455 5.64 12.87 -11.71
C LEU A 455 7.01 13.41 -11.32
N LYS A 456 7.14 14.72 -11.35
CA LYS A 456 8.37 15.43 -10.95
C LYS A 456 8.15 16.05 -9.57
N PHE A 457 8.69 15.39 -8.57
CA PHE A 457 8.66 15.87 -7.19
C PHE A 457 9.78 16.88 -6.91
N LYS A 458 10.97 16.68 -7.52
CA LYS A 458 12.11 17.62 -7.43
C LYS A 458 12.00 18.71 -8.49
N LYS A 459 12.48 19.90 -8.13
CA LYS A 459 12.64 21.05 -9.06
C LYS A 459 13.73 20.79 -10.06
#